data_243a50a97e925722088182b122ed47f2
#
_entry.id   243a50a97e925722088182b122ed47f2
#
_cell.length_a   1.000
_cell.length_b   1.000
_cell.length_c   1.000
_cell.angle_alpha   90.00
_cell.angle_beta   90.00
_cell.angle_gamma   90.00
#
_symmetry.space_group_name_H-M   'P 1'
#
loop_
_entity.id
_entity.type
_entity.pdbx_description
1 polymer ?
#
loop_
_entity_poly.entity_id
_entity_poly.type
_entity_poly.pdbx_seq_one_letter_code
_entity_poly.pdbx_strand_id
1 'polypeptide(L)'
;MRAPSFPRAALLAVALSTVLGTAFAPVPAQARATAPAKVDIPYEEFTLPNGLRVIVHTDRKAPIVAVNVWYHVGAKDEPAGRTGFAHLFEHLMFQGTPEAKKGVFDSVITGGGGRNNGSTRPDFTNYIETAPVSALEPMLWLEADRMKTLDFNPATLKNQQDVVKEEIRNNVKNQPYGAFYWLDINQYAFQKWENNHDGYGSFEDLENASLDDVRGFHRDFYGPNNAVLAIAGDVTPAQGFALAQKYFGDIPARPTPPRPDHAEGLNTQEKRIEQSDALAQVPAIAAAWKMPERGSRDQAPMAVLGALLAGGDASRFYQGLVKGRELALNVESLYGLTSAWEYDGPTLFTVFALYKPNASADALLAAMDEEIAKVARDGVDDATLARVKTQLLAEWYNGLEMFLDRADTLAKLQALWGDAGVANRIPGWIQGVSSADLQRVARTYLTDANRTVIDRKPVALPAAPATPAAQP
;
A
#
# COMPACT_ATOMS: atom_id res chain seq x y z
N MET A 1 -25.97 -19.52 -32.60
CA MET A 1 -27.17 -19.39 -31.74
C MET A 1 -27.58 -17.93 -31.72
N ARG A 2 -28.88 -17.66 -31.90
CA ARG A 2 -29.44 -16.36 -32.29
C ARG A 2 -29.44 -15.37 -31.11
N ALA A 3 -29.10 -14.10 -31.39
CA ALA A 3 -29.29 -12.96 -30.52
C ALA A 3 -30.77 -12.48 -30.53
N PRO A 4 -31.30 -11.96 -29.43
CA PRO A 4 -32.63 -11.36 -29.44
C PRO A 4 -32.58 -9.86 -29.78
N SER A 5 -33.54 -9.48 -30.62
CA SER A 5 -33.80 -8.14 -31.14
C SER A 5 -34.70 -7.33 -30.19
N PHE A 6 -34.41 -6.02 -30.04
CA PHE A 6 -35.27 -5.04 -29.36
C PHE A 6 -36.25 -4.34 -30.36
N PRO A 7 -37.48 -4.02 -29.98
CA PRO A 7 -38.40 -3.29 -30.85
C PRO A 7 -38.25 -1.75 -30.70
N ARG A 8 -38.51 -1.07 -31.80
CA ARG A 8 -38.45 0.39 -31.97
C ARG A 8 -39.70 1.12 -31.45
N ALA A 9 -39.44 2.33 -31.03
CA ALA A 9 -40.33 3.31 -30.42
C ALA A 9 -41.50 3.77 -31.30
N ALA A 10 -42.60 4.09 -30.64
CA ALA A 10 -43.74 4.87 -31.19
C ALA A 10 -43.66 6.32 -30.73
N LEU A 11 -43.77 7.26 -31.69
CA LEU A 11 -43.95 8.69 -31.47
C LEU A 11 -45.41 8.97 -31.05
N LEU A 12 -45.58 9.72 -29.96
CA LEU A 12 -46.87 10.37 -29.68
C LEU A 12 -46.65 11.90 -29.53
N ALA A 13 -47.45 12.64 -30.29
CA ALA A 13 -47.51 14.10 -30.28
C ALA A 13 -48.16 14.62 -28.98
N VAL A 14 -47.60 15.68 -28.40
CA VAL A 14 -48.17 16.35 -27.23
C VAL A 14 -48.61 17.75 -27.60
N ALA A 15 -49.84 18.03 -27.23
CA ALA A 15 -50.54 19.30 -27.41
C ALA A 15 -49.98 20.41 -26.49
N LEU A 16 -49.90 21.60 -27.02
CA LEU A 16 -49.51 22.85 -26.37
C LEU A 16 -50.60 23.30 -25.37
N SER A 17 -50.27 23.36 -24.08
CA SER A 17 -51.11 24.05 -23.08
C SER A 17 -50.26 25.18 -22.46
N THR A 18 -50.66 26.41 -22.72
CA THR A 18 -50.12 27.62 -22.10
C THR A 18 -50.59 27.72 -20.66
N VAL A 19 -49.60 27.71 -19.71
CA VAL A 19 -49.84 28.05 -18.30
C VAL A 19 -49.02 29.29 -17.95
N LEU A 20 -49.75 30.27 -17.38
CA LEU A 20 -49.21 31.55 -16.89
C LEU A 20 -48.04 31.35 -15.93
N GLY A 21 -46.97 32.09 -16.18
CA GLY A 21 -45.80 32.13 -15.31
C GLY A 21 -46.07 32.87 -14.01
N THR A 22 -45.93 32.15 -12.89
CA THR A 22 -45.59 32.75 -11.60
C THR A 22 -44.07 32.69 -11.45
N ALA A 23 -43.42 33.85 -11.42
CA ALA A 23 -42.00 33.97 -11.18
C ALA A 23 -41.66 33.49 -9.74
N PHE A 24 -41.16 32.28 -9.63
CA PHE A 24 -40.46 31.85 -8.40
C PHE A 24 -39.07 32.51 -8.40
N ALA A 25 -38.86 33.49 -7.52
CA ALA A 25 -37.55 33.98 -7.21
C ALA A 25 -36.70 32.81 -6.65
N PRO A 26 -35.48 32.59 -7.15
CA PRO A 26 -34.63 31.58 -6.56
C PRO A 26 -34.27 32.00 -5.13
N VAL A 27 -34.73 31.26 -4.14
CA VAL A 27 -34.24 31.35 -2.78
C VAL A 27 -32.80 30.84 -2.84
N PRO A 28 -31.78 31.64 -2.46
CA PRO A 28 -30.42 31.14 -2.39
C PRO A 28 -30.39 30.05 -1.31
N ALA A 29 -30.27 28.81 -1.72
CA ALA A 29 -29.95 27.74 -0.83
C ALA A 29 -28.51 27.99 -0.31
N GLN A 30 -28.40 28.71 0.79
CA GLN A 30 -27.19 28.70 1.59
C GLN A 30 -27.05 27.28 2.13
N ALA A 31 -26.31 26.45 1.40
CA ALA A 31 -25.79 25.20 1.94
C ALA A 31 -24.94 25.60 3.15
N ARG A 32 -25.52 25.50 4.34
CA ARG A 32 -24.73 25.48 5.56
C ARG A 32 -23.74 24.34 5.36
N ALA A 33 -22.47 24.67 5.20
CA ALA A 33 -21.40 23.68 5.31
C ALA A 33 -21.52 23.09 6.73
N THR A 34 -22.22 21.97 6.84
CA THR A 34 -22.16 21.15 8.05
C THR A 34 -20.73 20.70 8.15
N ALA A 35 -20.10 20.94 9.32
CA ALA A 35 -18.79 20.36 9.59
C ALA A 35 -18.85 18.85 9.22
N PRO A 36 -17.86 18.33 8.49
CA PRO A 36 -17.89 16.93 8.10
C PRO A 36 -18.10 16.07 9.34
N ALA A 37 -19.02 15.12 9.26
CA ALA A 37 -19.30 14.22 10.37
C ALA A 37 -18.00 13.53 10.74
N LYS A 38 -17.60 13.61 12.01
CA LYS A 38 -16.45 12.89 12.51
C LYS A 38 -16.81 11.40 12.50
N VAL A 39 -16.18 10.64 11.63
CA VAL A 39 -16.32 9.18 11.59
C VAL A 39 -15.17 8.62 12.42
N ASP A 40 -15.49 8.07 13.57
CA ASP A 40 -14.54 7.37 14.42
C ASP A 40 -14.77 5.85 14.28
N ILE A 41 -13.68 5.07 14.26
CA ILE A 41 -13.72 3.62 14.37
C ILE A 41 -13.66 3.31 15.88
N PRO A 42 -14.77 2.87 16.51
CA PRO A 42 -14.73 2.47 17.91
C PRO A 42 -14.01 1.12 18.01
N TYR A 43 -13.14 0.97 19.00
CA TYR A 43 -12.46 -0.29 19.30
C TYR A 43 -12.17 -0.40 20.78
N GLU A 44 -11.96 -1.62 21.26
CA GLU A 44 -11.39 -1.89 22.57
C GLU A 44 -10.07 -2.62 22.41
N GLU A 45 -9.10 -2.29 23.26
CA GLU A 45 -7.75 -2.85 23.24
C GLU A 45 -7.46 -3.58 24.56
N PHE A 46 -6.75 -4.70 24.43
CA PHE A 46 -6.32 -5.51 25.55
C PHE A 46 -4.94 -6.10 25.26
N THR A 47 -4.06 -6.15 26.25
CA THR A 47 -2.74 -6.77 26.11
C THR A 47 -2.68 -8.05 26.94
N LEU A 48 -2.38 -9.18 26.31
CA LEU A 48 -2.17 -10.45 27.00
C LEU A 48 -0.85 -10.41 27.82
N PRO A 49 -0.73 -11.24 28.87
CA PRO A 49 0.49 -11.29 29.69
C PRO A 49 1.77 -11.60 28.90
N ASN A 50 1.66 -12.25 27.75
CA ASN A 50 2.78 -12.57 26.85
C ASN A 50 3.12 -11.42 25.87
N GLY A 51 2.45 -10.28 25.99
CA GLY A 51 2.71 -9.08 25.18
C GLY A 51 1.89 -8.97 23.89
N LEU A 52 1.06 -9.95 23.54
CA LEU A 52 0.17 -9.85 22.37
C LEU A 52 -0.85 -8.74 22.60
N ARG A 53 -0.92 -7.77 21.70
CA ARG A 53 -1.94 -6.73 21.68
C ARG A 53 -3.14 -7.21 20.89
N VAL A 54 -4.32 -7.14 21.51
CA VAL A 54 -5.59 -7.58 20.93
C VAL A 54 -6.51 -6.39 20.78
N ILE A 55 -7.00 -6.14 19.58
CA ILE A 55 -7.93 -5.05 19.25
C ILE A 55 -9.23 -5.67 18.77
N VAL A 56 -10.36 -5.21 19.30
CA VAL A 56 -11.69 -5.65 18.86
C VAL A 56 -12.52 -4.46 18.41
N HIS A 57 -12.95 -4.47 17.14
CA HIS A 57 -13.89 -3.52 16.57
C HIS A 57 -15.23 -4.22 16.31
N THR A 58 -16.25 -3.89 17.10
CA THR A 58 -17.59 -4.48 16.97
C THR A 58 -18.41 -3.77 15.89
N ASP A 59 -18.82 -4.51 14.86
CA ASP A 59 -19.83 -4.08 13.88
C ASP A 59 -20.76 -5.27 13.56
N ARG A 60 -21.99 -5.24 14.09
CA ARG A 60 -22.95 -6.34 14.03
C ARG A 60 -23.95 -6.24 12.88
N LYS A 61 -23.64 -5.46 11.85
CA LYS A 61 -24.53 -5.28 10.68
C LYS A 61 -24.63 -6.52 9.80
N ALA A 62 -23.63 -7.38 9.83
CA ALA A 62 -23.60 -8.65 9.11
C ALA A 62 -22.94 -9.73 9.98
N PRO A 63 -23.33 -11.02 9.85
CA PRO A 63 -22.75 -12.11 10.63
C PRO A 63 -21.39 -12.55 10.05
N ILE A 64 -20.47 -11.59 9.91
CA ILE A 64 -19.13 -11.76 9.31
C ILE A 64 -18.12 -11.23 10.31
N VAL A 65 -16.93 -11.81 10.30
CA VAL A 65 -15.77 -11.35 11.06
C VAL A 65 -14.54 -11.31 10.16
N ALA A 66 -13.64 -10.38 10.46
CA ALA A 66 -12.29 -10.32 9.95
C ALA A 66 -11.30 -10.52 11.09
N VAL A 67 -10.28 -11.34 10.86
CA VAL A 67 -9.13 -11.52 11.73
C VAL A 67 -7.90 -11.03 10.97
N ASN A 68 -7.05 -10.28 11.64
CA ASN A 68 -5.82 -9.77 11.05
C ASN A 68 -4.69 -9.85 12.08
N VAL A 69 -3.64 -10.60 11.75
CA VAL A 69 -2.45 -10.72 12.60
C VAL A 69 -1.30 -10.01 11.92
N TRP A 70 -0.81 -8.97 12.57
CA TRP A 70 0.31 -8.15 12.13
C TRP A 70 1.55 -8.46 12.92
N TYR A 71 2.62 -8.83 12.22
CA TYR A 71 3.95 -8.98 12.79
C TYR A 71 4.80 -7.78 12.38
N HIS A 72 5.44 -7.15 13.36
CA HIS A 72 6.32 -6.02 13.12
C HIS A 72 7.69 -6.52 12.65
N VAL A 73 7.71 -7.16 11.50
CA VAL A 73 8.88 -7.69 10.79
C VAL A 73 8.61 -7.63 9.29
N GLY A 74 9.55 -7.10 8.54
CA GLY A 74 9.47 -6.97 7.09
C GLY A 74 10.84 -7.04 6.43
N ALA A 75 10.94 -6.57 5.19
CA ALA A 75 12.20 -6.61 4.46
C ALA A 75 13.32 -5.84 5.18
N LYS A 76 13.02 -4.75 5.88
CA LYS A 76 14.01 -3.97 6.64
C LYS A 76 14.70 -4.73 7.77
N ASP A 77 14.12 -5.84 8.22
CA ASP A 77 14.69 -6.68 9.28
C ASP A 77 15.58 -7.81 8.72
N GLU A 78 15.74 -7.88 7.41
CA GLU A 78 16.53 -8.93 6.75
C GLU A 78 18.03 -8.65 6.86
N PRO A 79 18.85 -9.63 7.33
CA PRO A 79 20.28 -9.47 7.33
C PRO A 79 20.86 -9.55 5.91
N ALA A 80 22.04 -8.96 5.71
CA ALA A 80 22.73 -9.04 4.43
C ALA A 80 22.99 -10.51 4.03
N GLY A 81 22.76 -10.84 2.77
CA GLY A 81 22.83 -12.21 2.24
C GLY A 81 21.60 -13.06 2.56
N ARG A 82 20.49 -12.43 2.96
CA ARG A 82 19.22 -13.08 3.25
C ARG A 82 18.05 -12.23 2.73
N THR A 83 18.20 -11.62 1.56
CA THR A 83 17.13 -10.82 0.91
C THR A 83 15.94 -11.70 0.51
N GLY A 84 14.74 -11.17 0.68
CA GLY A 84 13.49 -11.90 0.41
C GLY A 84 13.08 -12.87 1.51
N PHE A 85 13.74 -12.85 2.66
CA PHE A 85 13.47 -13.78 3.75
C PHE A 85 12.10 -13.54 4.39
N ALA A 86 11.72 -12.27 4.58
CA ALA A 86 10.41 -11.91 5.10
C ALA A 86 9.29 -12.38 4.16
N HIS A 87 9.49 -12.23 2.84
CA HIS A 87 8.54 -12.70 1.83
C HIS A 87 8.48 -14.23 1.75
N LEU A 88 9.64 -14.92 1.74
CA LEU A 88 9.68 -16.37 1.83
C LEU A 88 8.94 -16.87 3.08
N PHE A 89 9.06 -16.13 4.18
CA PHE A 89 8.42 -16.48 5.44
C PHE A 89 6.90 -16.33 5.38
N GLU A 90 6.39 -15.30 4.70
CA GLU A 90 4.96 -15.17 4.41
C GLU A 90 4.40 -16.46 3.79
N HIS A 91 5.09 -17.02 2.78
CA HIS A 91 4.70 -18.27 2.14
C HIS A 91 4.79 -19.47 3.08
N LEU A 92 5.84 -19.55 3.91
CA LEU A 92 6.05 -20.67 4.82
C LEU A 92 4.96 -20.76 5.90
N MET A 93 4.37 -19.63 6.31
CA MET A 93 3.28 -19.59 7.29
C MET A 93 2.00 -20.30 6.81
N PHE A 94 1.84 -20.56 5.52
CA PHE A 94 0.74 -21.33 4.95
C PHE A 94 1.05 -22.81 4.71
N GLN A 95 2.27 -23.28 5.07
CA GLN A 95 2.70 -24.63 4.72
C GLN A 95 2.39 -25.68 5.79
N GLY A 96 1.70 -25.27 6.87
CA GLY A 96 1.21 -26.14 7.93
C GLY A 96 2.12 -26.22 9.15
N THR A 97 1.56 -26.88 10.14
CA THR A 97 2.14 -27.08 11.46
C THR A 97 2.11 -28.59 11.83
N PRO A 98 2.67 -29.01 12.94
CA PRO A 98 2.46 -30.37 13.47
C PRO A 98 0.97 -30.72 13.67
N GLU A 99 0.13 -29.76 14.10
CA GLU A 99 -1.29 -29.97 14.40
C GLU A 99 -2.18 -29.76 13.14
N ALA A 100 -1.95 -28.70 12.39
CA ALA A 100 -2.66 -28.36 11.16
C ALA A 100 -1.76 -28.59 9.94
N LYS A 101 -1.82 -29.79 9.34
CA LYS A 101 -0.99 -30.13 8.19
C LYS A 101 -1.27 -29.21 6.98
N LYS A 102 -0.31 -29.13 6.04
CA LYS A 102 -0.44 -28.35 4.80
C LYS A 102 -1.81 -28.53 4.14
N GLY A 103 -2.47 -27.43 3.81
CA GLY A 103 -3.79 -27.37 3.21
C GLY A 103 -4.95 -27.39 4.21
N VAL A 104 -4.72 -27.71 5.49
CA VAL A 104 -5.78 -27.65 6.53
C VAL A 104 -6.22 -26.21 6.74
N PHE A 105 -5.26 -25.27 6.81
CA PHE A 105 -5.55 -23.85 6.98
C PHE A 105 -6.55 -23.36 5.91
N ASP A 106 -6.20 -23.52 4.64
CA ASP A 106 -7.04 -23.08 3.51
C ASP A 106 -8.38 -23.82 3.47
N SER A 107 -8.39 -25.13 3.74
CA SER A 107 -9.62 -25.93 3.71
C SER A 107 -10.58 -25.54 4.82
N VAL A 108 -10.10 -25.20 6.01
CA VAL A 108 -10.95 -24.74 7.13
C VAL A 108 -11.52 -23.36 6.84
N ILE A 109 -10.70 -22.42 6.36
CA ILE A 109 -11.16 -21.06 6.03
C ILE A 109 -12.16 -21.10 4.86
N THR A 110 -11.81 -21.72 3.74
CA THR A 110 -12.68 -21.78 2.55
C THR A 110 -13.91 -22.66 2.79
N GLY A 111 -13.78 -23.78 3.52
CA GLY A 111 -14.90 -24.63 3.93
C GLY A 111 -15.86 -23.91 4.86
N GLY A 112 -15.38 -22.97 5.67
CA GLY A 112 -16.18 -22.06 6.49
C GLY A 112 -16.83 -20.91 5.70
N GLY A 113 -16.63 -20.82 4.38
CA GLY A 113 -17.12 -19.74 3.54
C GLY A 113 -16.25 -18.47 3.59
N GLY A 114 -15.03 -18.59 4.06
CA GLY A 114 -14.07 -17.50 4.21
C GLY A 114 -13.04 -17.43 3.10
N ARG A 115 -12.15 -16.46 3.24
CA ARG A 115 -10.95 -16.24 2.43
C ARG A 115 -9.81 -15.78 3.31
N ASN A 116 -8.58 -16.07 2.90
CA ASN A 116 -7.37 -15.62 3.57
C ASN A 116 -6.37 -15.03 2.56
N ASN A 117 -5.39 -14.30 3.07
CA ASN A 117 -4.22 -13.86 2.33
C ASN A 117 -3.10 -13.49 3.30
N GLY A 118 -1.88 -13.27 2.77
CA GLY A 118 -0.77 -12.64 3.46
C GLY A 118 -0.20 -11.49 2.64
N SER A 119 0.58 -10.63 3.26
CA SER A 119 1.41 -9.66 2.55
C SER A 119 2.64 -9.27 3.34
N THR A 120 3.74 -9.06 2.62
CA THR A 120 5.01 -8.57 3.15
C THR A 120 5.30 -7.18 2.60
N ARG A 121 5.77 -6.29 3.47
CA ARG A 121 6.19 -4.93 3.14
C ARG A 121 7.54 -4.65 3.82
N PRO A 122 8.16 -3.51 3.53
CA PRO A 122 9.44 -3.19 4.19
C PRO A 122 9.39 -3.23 5.72
N ASP A 123 8.30 -2.83 6.33
CA ASP A 123 8.19 -2.65 7.78
C ASP A 123 7.37 -3.73 8.50
N PHE A 124 6.65 -4.59 7.77
CA PHE A 124 5.72 -5.55 8.37
C PHE A 124 5.41 -6.75 7.48
N THR A 125 4.89 -7.80 8.10
CA THR A 125 4.20 -8.92 7.45
C THR A 125 2.87 -9.14 8.15
N ASN A 126 1.77 -9.28 7.39
CA ASN A 126 0.47 -9.51 7.95
C ASN A 126 -0.26 -10.69 7.31
N TYR A 127 -1.21 -11.25 8.05
CA TYR A 127 -2.06 -12.36 7.63
C TYR A 127 -3.50 -11.98 7.93
N ILE A 128 -4.37 -12.19 6.97
CA ILE A 128 -5.75 -11.69 7.00
C ILE A 128 -6.74 -12.78 6.64
N GLU A 129 -7.82 -12.88 7.41
CA GLU A 129 -8.93 -13.77 7.14
C GLU A 129 -10.25 -13.00 7.23
N THR A 130 -11.21 -13.39 6.40
CA THR A 130 -12.59 -12.93 6.49
C THR A 130 -13.51 -14.13 6.30
N ALA A 131 -14.45 -14.33 7.21
CA ALA A 131 -15.38 -15.45 7.15
C ALA A 131 -16.68 -15.15 7.91
N PRO A 132 -17.75 -15.97 7.76
CA PRO A 132 -18.88 -15.97 8.67
C PRO A 132 -18.44 -16.12 10.14
N VAL A 133 -19.17 -15.51 11.06
CA VAL A 133 -18.81 -15.48 12.50
C VAL A 133 -18.63 -16.87 13.11
N SER A 134 -19.27 -17.91 12.57
CA SER A 134 -19.10 -19.30 13.00
C SER A 134 -17.68 -19.83 12.80
N ALA A 135 -16.90 -19.23 11.93
CA ALA A 135 -15.49 -19.59 11.67
C ALA A 135 -14.49 -18.85 12.56
N LEU A 136 -14.93 -17.87 13.38
CA LEU A 136 -14.02 -17.05 14.20
C LEU A 136 -13.10 -17.90 15.09
N GLU A 137 -13.65 -18.85 15.79
CA GLU A 137 -12.87 -19.69 16.71
C GLU A 137 -11.86 -20.60 15.99
N PRO A 138 -12.22 -21.30 14.90
CA PRO A 138 -11.24 -22.01 14.07
C PRO A 138 -10.15 -21.10 13.48
N MET A 139 -10.48 -19.90 13.03
CA MET A 139 -9.47 -18.94 12.54
C MET A 139 -8.45 -18.58 13.62
N LEU A 140 -8.91 -18.20 14.81
CA LEU A 140 -8.02 -17.86 15.92
C LEU A 140 -7.17 -19.04 16.40
N TRP A 141 -7.70 -20.26 16.35
CA TRP A 141 -6.92 -21.45 16.62
C TRP A 141 -5.81 -21.67 15.60
N LEU A 142 -6.10 -21.53 14.30
CA LEU A 142 -5.12 -21.68 13.23
C LEU A 142 -4.03 -20.61 13.31
N GLU A 143 -4.39 -19.36 13.59
CA GLU A 143 -3.43 -18.27 13.77
C GLU A 143 -2.51 -18.51 14.98
N ALA A 144 -3.06 -18.95 16.08
CA ALA A 144 -2.29 -19.28 17.27
C ALA A 144 -1.36 -20.49 17.04
N ASP A 145 -1.83 -21.50 16.30
CA ASP A 145 -1.07 -22.71 16.00
C ASP A 145 0.16 -22.37 15.13
N ARG A 146 0.01 -21.62 14.05
CA ARG A 146 1.15 -21.20 13.21
C ARG A 146 2.08 -20.18 13.89
N MET A 147 1.59 -19.38 14.84
CA MET A 147 2.42 -18.54 15.69
C MET A 147 3.31 -19.37 16.61
N LYS A 148 2.78 -20.47 17.14
CA LYS A 148 3.51 -21.40 18.02
C LYS A 148 4.70 -22.05 17.30
N THR A 149 4.43 -22.69 16.16
CA THR A 149 5.43 -23.46 15.40
C THR A 149 4.94 -23.76 14.00
N LEU A 150 5.88 -24.06 13.10
CA LEU A 150 5.62 -24.52 11.74
C LEU A 150 6.22 -25.89 11.51
N ASP A 151 5.73 -26.60 10.49
CA ASP A 151 6.33 -27.87 10.04
C ASP A 151 7.54 -27.59 9.13
N PHE A 152 8.67 -27.24 9.76
CA PHE A 152 9.93 -26.94 9.08
C PHE A 152 10.60 -28.21 8.55
N ASN A 153 10.48 -28.48 7.26
CA ASN A 153 11.14 -29.59 6.61
C ASN A 153 11.81 -29.18 5.28
N PRO A 154 12.84 -29.93 4.82
CA PRO A 154 13.60 -29.54 3.63
C PRO A 154 12.77 -29.46 2.35
N ALA A 155 11.78 -30.36 2.19
CA ALA A 155 10.96 -30.41 0.99
C ALA A 155 10.02 -29.19 0.90
N THR A 156 9.45 -28.78 2.01
CA THR A 156 8.60 -27.58 2.10
C THR A 156 9.43 -26.33 1.81
N LEU A 157 10.61 -26.20 2.44
CA LEU A 157 11.50 -25.06 2.20
C LEU A 157 11.87 -24.95 0.72
N LYS A 158 12.36 -26.04 0.13
CA LYS A 158 12.75 -26.06 -1.29
C LYS A 158 11.58 -25.71 -2.21
N ASN A 159 10.39 -26.23 -1.93
CA ASN A 159 9.19 -25.91 -2.70
C ASN A 159 8.88 -24.40 -2.63
N GLN A 160 8.92 -23.78 -1.43
CA GLN A 160 8.60 -22.36 -1.30
C GLN A 160 9.69 -21.44 -1.90
N GLN A 161 10.96 -21.82 -1.82
CA GLN A 161 12.02 -21.14 -2.54
C GLN A 161 11.74 -21.10 -4.05
N ASP A 162 11.27 -22.19 -4.63
CA ASP A 162 10.94 -22.26 -6.07
C ASP A 162 9.66 -21.46 -6.40
N VAL A 163 8.64 -21.49 -5.54
CA VAL A 163 7.41 -20.69 -5.69
C VAL A 163 7.72 -19.20 -5.68
N VAL A 164 8.48 -18.72 -4.68
CA VAL A 164 8.86 -17.30 -4.57
C VAL A 164 9.69 -16.85 -5.77
N LYS A 165 10.64 -17.67 -6.24
CA LYS A 165 11.41 -17.36 -7.45
C LYS A 165 10.54 -17.28 -8.71
N GLU A 166 9.52 -18.13 -8.82
CA GLU A 166 8.58 -18.06 -9.93
C GLU A 166 7.68 -16.83 -9.85
N GLU A 167 7.28 -16.45 -8.65
CA GLU A 167 6.56 -15.21 -8.42
C GLU A 167 7.39 -13.98 -8.83
N ILE A 168 8.66 -13.92 -8.44
CA ILE A 168 9.58 -12.85 -8.86
C ILE A 168 9.71 -12.81 -10.39
N ARG A 169 9.78 -13.96 -11.06
CA ARG A 169 9.78 -14.00 -12.54
C ARG A 169 8.51 -13.39 -13.11
N ASN A 170 7.36 -13.80 -12.60
CA ASN A 170 6.06 -13.41 -13.15
C ASN A 170 5.69 -11.97 -12.85
N ASN A 171 5.95 -11.49 -11.62
CA ASN A 171 5.52 -10.17 -11.15
C ASN A 171 6.56 -9.07 -11.42
N VAL A 172 7.83 -9.43 -11.61
CA VAL A 172 8.91 -8.46 -11.80
C VAL A 172 9.63 -8.64 -13.12
N LYS A 173 10.27 -9.81 -13.34
CA LYS A 173 11.20 -9.98 -14.46
C LYS A 173 10.52 -10.11 -15.82
N ASN A 174 9.33 -10.69 -15.88
CA ASN A 174 8.54 -10.89 -17.10
C ASN A 174 7.48 -9.79 -17.32
N GLN A 175 7.50 -8.73 -16.52
CA GLN A 175 6.60 -7.59 -16.69
C GLN A 175 7.34 -6.39 -17.30
N PRO A 176 6.74 -5.67 -18.25
CA PRO A 176 7.29 -4.40 -18.70
C PRO A 176 7.38 -3.44 -17.50
N TYR A 177 8.48 -2.73 -17.42
CA TYR A 177 8.84 -1.82 -16.31
C TYR A 177 9.12 -2.54 -14.98
N GLY A 178 8.69 -3.79 -14.77
CA GLY A 178 8.95 -4.58 -13.56
C GLY A 178 8.67 -3.80 -12.28
N ALA A 179 9.60 -3.88 -11.34
CA ALA A 179 9.49 -3.23 -10.03
C ALA A 179 10.28 -1.90 -9.91
N PHE A 180 10.72 -1.28 -11.02
CA PHE A 180 11.72 -0.22 -10.97
C PHE A 180 11.28 1.02 -10.19
N TYR A 181 10.00 1.37 -10.21
CA TYR A 181 9.46 2.59 -9.60
C TYR A 181 9.03 2.42 -8.14
N TRP A 182 9.06 1.18 -7.60
CA TRP A 182 8.69 0.91 -6.22
C TRP A 182 9.70 0.04 -5.47
N LEU A 183 10.55 -0.73 -6.17
CA LEU A 183 11.58 -1.59 -5.58
C LEU A 183 12.99 -1.11 -5.96
N ASP A 184 13.34 -1.08 -7.28
CA ASP A 184 14.69 -0.69 -7.71
C ASP A 184 15.02 0.74 -7.29
N ILE A 185 14.03 1.65 -7.26
CA ILE A 185 14.24 3.05 -6.86
C ILE A 185 14.81 3.17 -5.45
N ASN A 186 14.47 2.25 -4.54
CA ASN A 186 14.97 2.23 -3.17
C ASN A 186 16.49 2.01 -3.12
N GLN A 187 17.03 1.14 -4.01
CA GLN A 187 18.46 0.83 -4.07
C GLN A 187 19.31 2.07 -4.36
N TYR A 188 18.75 3.03 -5.08
CA TYR A 188 19.43 4.28 -5.43
C TYR A 188 19.08 5.41 -4.46
N ALA A 189 17.84 5.46 -3.96
CA ALA A 189 17.40 6.54 -3.09
C ALA A 189 18.01 6.46 -1.69
N PHE A 190 18.16 5.26 -1.16
CA PHE A 190 18.67 5.02 0.19
C PHE A 190 20.15 4.62 0.20
N GLN A 191 20.77 4.68 1.40
CA GLN A 191 22.18 4.35 1.61
C GLN A 191 22.35 3.18 2.56
N LYS A 192 21.50 3.07 3.59
CA LYS A 192 21.54 1.97 4.55
C LYS A 192 20.96 0.71 3.95
N TRP A 193 21.57 -0.43 4.29
CA TRP A 193 21.14 -1.75 3.84
C TRP A 193 19.65 -2.01 4.09
N GLU A 194 19.17 -1.69 5.25
CA GLU A 194 17.78 -1.91 5.69
C GLU A 194 16.75 -1.25 4.77
N ASN A 195 17.13 -0.15 4.13
CA ASN A 195 16.22 0.63 3.28
C ASN A 195 16.42 0.36 1.79
N ASN A 196 17.60 -0.10 1.36
CA ASN A 196 17.97 -0.13 -0.05
C ASN A 196 18.03 -1.52 -0.68
N HIS A 197 17.98 -2.61 0.10
CA HIS A 197 18.01 -3.94 -0.50
C HIS A 197 16.67 -4.35 -1.11
N ASP A 198 16.71 -5.38 -1.95
CA ASP A 198 15.55 -5.93 -2.63
C ASP A 198 14.74 -6.82 -1.67
N GLY A 199 13.59 -6.34 -1.21
CA GLY A 199 12.70 -7.08 -0.31
C GLY A 199 11.95 -8.25 -0.98
N TYR A 200 11.94 -8.37 -2.31
CA TYR A 200 11.47 -9.58 -3.00
C TYR A 200 12.51 -10.72 -2.91
N GLY A 201 13.79 -10.35 -2.84
CA GLY A 201 14.90 -11.25 -2.68
C GLY A 201 15.64 -11.62 -3.96
N SER A 202 16.95 -11.79 -3.82
CA SER A 202 17.77 -12.36 -4.87
C SER A 202 17.55 -13.88 -4.96
N PHE A 203 17.68 -14.45 -6.15
CA PHE A 203 17.58 -15.90 -6.31
C PHE A 203 18.67 -16.64 -5.53
N GLU A 204 19.86 -16.05 -5.42
CA GLU A 204 20.98 -16.59 -4.68
C GLU A 204 20.68 -16.66 -3.18
N ASP A 205 20.21 -15.59 -2.57
CA ASP A 205 19.86 -15.54 -1.16
C ASP A 205 18.72 -16.50 -0.81
N LEU A 206 17.69 -16.55 -1.68
CA LEU A 206 16.57 -17.48 -1.52
C LEU A 206 17.03 -18.95 -1.59
N GLU A 207 17.94 -19.29 -2.51
CA GLU A 207 18.48 -20.66 -2.63
C GLU A 207 19.38 -21.04 -1.48
N ASN A 208 20.13 -20.10 -0.91
CA ASN A 208 21.03 -20.29 0.22
C ASN A 208 20.30 -20.31 1.57
N ALA A 209 18.98 -20.06 1.60
CA ALA A 209 18.20 -20.11 2.82
C ALA A 209 18.18 -21.54 3.41
N SER A 210 18.63 -21.70 4.64
CA SER A 210 18.65 -22.97 5.37
C SER A 210 17.45 -23.12 6.31
N LEU A 211 17.18 -24.36 6.75
CA LEU A 211 16.16 -24.62 7.77
C LEU A 211 16.47 -23.93 9.10
N ASP A 212 17.75 -23.79 9.44
CA ASP A 212 18.14 -23.13 10.69
C ASP A 212 17.93 -21.62 10.60
N ASP A 213 18.17 -21.00 9.44
CA ASP A 213 17.81 -19.61 9.19
C ASP A 213 16.30 -19.40 9.36
N VAL A 214 15.50 -20.27 8.74
CA VAL A 214 14.04 -20.19 8.83
C VAL A 214 13.52 -20.38 10.26
N ARG A 215 14.03 -21.36 11.00
CA ARG A 215 13.69 -21.56 12.41
C ARG A 215 14.10 -20.36 13.27
N GLY A 216 15.29 -19.79 12.99
CA GLY A 216 15.77 -18.60 13.65
C GLY A 216 14.84 -17.42 13.44
N PHE A 217 14.46 -17.16 12.20
CA PHE A 217 13.57 -16.04 11.84
C PHE A 217 12.18 -16.15 12.51
N HIS A 218 11.57 -17.37 12.50
CA HIS A 218 10.33 -17.61 13.23
C HIS A 218 10.48 -17.37 14.73
N ARG A 219 11.54 -17.91 15.34
CA ARG A 219 11.80 -17.73 16.76
C ARG A 219 11.95 -16.25 17.12
N ASP A 220 12.63 -15.48 16.30
CA ASP A 220 13.05 -14.13 16.62
C ASP A 220 11.94 -13.10 16.36
N PHE A 221 11.08 -13.32 15.35
CA PHE A 221 10.12 -12.31 14.91
C PHE A 221 8.65 -12.69 15.04
N TYR A 222 8.30 -13.98 15.02
CA TYR A 222 6.91 -14.45 15.01
C TYR A 222 6.37 -14.80 16.41
N GLY A 223 6.76 -13.99 17.40
CA GLY A 223 6.27 -14.13 18.78
C GLY A 223 5.09 -13.19 19.07
N PRO A 224 4.29 -13.51 20.11
CA PRO A 224 3.12 -12.72 20.48
C PRO A 224 3.47 -11.28 20.87
N ASN A 225 4.64 -11.04 21.48
CA ASN A 225 5.09 -9.72 21.87
C ASN A 225 5.58 -8.84 20.69
N ASN A 226 5.70 -9.41 19.48
CA ASN A 226 5.98 -8.69 18.23
C ASN A 226 4.77 -8.67 17.29
N ALA A 227 3.56 -8.99 17.82
CA ALA A 227 2.35 -9.10 17.03
C ALA A 227 1.21 -8.24 17.56
N VAL A 228 0.29 -7.90 16.66
CA VAL A 228 -1.01 -7.30 16.94
C VAL A 228 -2.08 -8.17 16.31
N LEU A 229 -3.07 -8.59 17.09
CA LEU A 229 -4.25 -9.31 16.64
C LEU A 229 -5.43 -8.31 16.60
N ALA A 230 -5.99 -8.04 15.43
CA ALA A 230 -7.24 -7.30 15.31
C ALA A 230 -8.39 -8.21 14.87
N ILE A 231 -9.52 -8.07 15.53
CA ILE A 231 -10.77 -8.78 15.22
C ILE A 231 -11.85 -7.72 14.97
N ALA A 232 -12.47 -7.74 13.80
CA ALA A 232 -13.56 -6.81 13.47
C ALA A 232 -14.79 -7.56 12.98
N GLY A 233 -15.98 -7.04 13.29
CA GLY A 233 -17.25 -7.59 12.81
C GLY A 233 -18.22 -8.01 13.92
N ASP A 234 -18.98 -9.11 13.71
CA ASP A 234 -19.99 -9.58 14.64
C ASP A 234 -19.37 -10.33 15.83
N VAL A 235 -18.65 -9.59 16.63
CA VAL A 235 -17.96 -10.08 17.83
C VAL A 235 -18.01 -8.99 18.91
N THR A 236 -18.24 -9.36 20.15
CA THR A 236 -18.11 -8.43 21.28
C THR A 236 -16.66 -8.43 21.78
N PRO A 237 -16.18 -7.32 22.40
CA PRO A 237 -14.85 -7.28 23.01
C PRO A 237 -14.60 -8.43 23.98
N ALA A 238 -15.57 -8.73 24.84
CA ALA A 238 -15.46 -9.83 25.80
C ALA A 238 -15.25 -11.20 25.12
N GLN A 239 -15.96 -11.47 24.01
CA GLN A 239 -15.78 -12.69 23.22
C GLN A 239 -14.40 -12.73 22.56
N GLY A 240 -14.01 -11.64 21.89
CA GLY A 240 -12.71 -11.53 21.23
C GLY A 240 -11.55 -11.71 22.19
N PHE A 241 -11.58 -11.04 23.35
CA PHE A 241 -10.54 -11.17 24.36
C PHE A 241 -10.50 -12.57 25.00
N ALA A 242 -11.65 -13.19 25.28
CA ALA A 242 -11.71 -14.54 25.83
C ALA A 242 -11.13 -15.58 24.85
N LEU A 243 -11.43 -15.47 23.55
CA LEU A 243 -10.88 -16.34 22.53
C LEU A 243 -9.38 -16.10 22.32
N ALA A 244 -8.95 -14.84 22.29
CA ALA A 244 -7.53 -14.50 22.22
C ALA A 244 -6.76 -15.07 23.41
N GLN A 245 -7.26 -14.90 24.63
CA GLN A 245 -6.67 -15.48 25.84
C GLN A 245 -6.62 -17.01 25.76
N LYS A 246 -7.68 -17.67 25.28
CA LYS A 246 -7.77 -19.12 25.16
C LYS A 246 -6.70 -19.70 24.23
N TYR A 247 -6.49 -19.09 23.05
CA TYR A 247 -5.64 -19.66 22.03
C TYR A 247 -4.21 -19.14 22.07
N PHE A 248 -4.02 -17.85 22.39
CA PHE A 248 -2.69 -17.22 22.36
C PHE A 248 -2.06 -17.08 23.75
N GLY A 249 -2.84 -17.18 24.84
CA GLY A 249 -2.36 -16.88 26.20
C GLY A 249 -1.19 -17.71 26.66
N ASP A 250 -1.11 -18.98 26.25
CA ASP A 250 -0.03 -19.91 26.62
C ASP A 250 1.17 -19.87 25.70
N ILE A 251 1.15 -19.07 24.62
CA ILE A 251 2.30 -18.89 23.73
C ILE A 251 3.30 -17.99 24.46
N PRO A 252 4.54 -18.45 24.70
CA PRO A 252 5.51 -17.63 25.43
C PRO A 252 5.95 -16.43 24.61
N ALA A 253 6.18 -15.29 25.29
CA ALA A 253 6.90 -14.16 24.70
C ALA A 253 8.29 -14.60 24.21
N ARG A 254 8.76 -14.01 23.14
CA ARG A 254 10.05 -14.34 22.52
C ARG A 254 11.02 -13.16 22.61
N PRO A 255 12.33 -13.39 22.75
CA PRO A 255 13.30 -12.32 22.66
C PRO A 255 13.35 -11.83 21.19
N THR A 256 12.66 -10.73 20.91
CA THR A 256 12.72 -10.07 19.60
C THR A 256 14.03 -9.29 19.50
N PRO A 257 14.82 -9.43 18.43
CA PRO A 257 16.01 -8.63 18.22
C PRO A 257 15.71 -7.13 18.25
N PRO A 258 16.65 -6.29 18.71
CA PRO A 258 16.53 -4.85 18.55
C PRO A 258 16.41 -4.53 17.06
N ARG A 259 15.49 -3.61 16.72
CA ARG A 259 15.40 -3.15 15.34
C ARG A 259 16.67 -2.43 14.90
N PRO A 260 17.13 -2.63 13.66
CA PRO A 260 18.23 -1.85 13.11
C PRO A 260 17.89 -0.35 13.10
N ASP A 261 18.91 0.50 13.26
CA ASP A 261 18.75 1.93 13.01
C ASP A 261 18.70 2.21 11.51
N HIS A 262 17.51 2.30 10.96
CA HIS A 262 17.25 2.59 9.55
C HIS A 262 17.02 4.08 9.25
N ALA A 263 17.15 4.98 10.24
CA ALA A 263 16.95 6.41 10.01
C ALA A 263 17.99 6.98 9.01
N GLU A 264 17.52 7.73 8.03
CA GLU A 264 18.35 8.42 7.04
C GLU A 264 17.84 9.84 6.79
N GLY A 265 18.76 10.79 6.67
CA GLY A 265 18.45 12.15 6.25
C GLY A 265 18.06 12.24 4.77
N LEU A 266 17.63 13.45 4.36
CA LEU A 266 17.35 13.75 2.96
C LEU A 266 18.63 13.60 2.11
N ASN A 267 18.47 13.31 0.83
CA ASN A 267 19.58 13.33 -0.12
C ASN A 267 20.07 14.78 -0.30
N THR A 268 21.37 14.95 -0.54
CA THR A 268 22.03 16.24 -0.71
C THR A 268 22.41 16.57 -2.16
N GLN A 269 22.20 15.60 -3.06
CA GLN A 269 22.40 15.73 -4.49
C GLN A 269 21.49 14.79 -5.26
N GLU A 270 21.02 15.23 -6.42
CA GLU A 270 20.20 14.42 -7.32
C GLU A 270 20.96 13.16 -7.77
N LYS A 271 20.23 12.05 -7.84
CA LYS A 271 20.71 10.80 -8.40
C LYS A 271 19.93 10.48 -9.67
N ARG A 272 20.61 10.24 -10.77
CA ARG A 272 19.99 9.91 -12.08
C ARG A 272 20.55 8.60 -12.61
N ILE A 273 19.65 7.69 -12.93
CA ILE A 273 19.94 6.36 -13.42
C ILE A 273 19.20 6.15 -14.74
N GLU A 274 19.92 5.70 -15.76
CA GLU A 274 19.34 5.22 -17.00
C GLU A 274 19.32 3.70 -17.01
N GLN A 275 18.17 3.13 -17.40
CA GLN A 275 17.98 1.69 -17.54
C GLN A 275 17.32 1.36 -18.88
N SER A 276 17.54 0.14 -19.37
CA SER A 276 16.87 -0.39 -20.56
C SER A 276 15.93 -1.52 -20.19
N ASP A 277 14.81 -1.62 -20.91
CA ASP A 277 13.81 -2.65 -20.71
C ASP A 277 13.39 -3.24 -22.06
N ALA A 278 13.64 -4.54 -22.24
CA ALA A 278 13.32 -5.24 -23.48
C ALA A 278 11.81 -5.49 -23.66
N LEU A 279 11.03 -5.39 -22.60
CA LEU A 279 9.58 -5.60 -22.59
C LEU A 279 8.80 -4.30 -22.72
N ALA A 280 9.42 -3.16 -22.40
CA ALA A 280 8.79 -1.85 -22.49
C ALA A 280 8.46 -1.46 -23.93
N GLN A 281 7.29 -0.84 -24.13
CA GLN A 281 6.85 -0.32 -25.44
C GLN A 281 7.12 1.18 -25.59
N VAL A 282 7.10 1.90 -24.50
CA VAL A 282 7.34 3.34 -24.41
C VAL A 282 8.27 3.62 -23.22
N PRO A 283 9.00 4.75 -23.22
CA PRO A 283 9.83 5.06 -22.08
C PRO A 283 9.01 5.42 -20.83
N ALA A 284 9.60 5.18 -19.66
CA ALA A 284 9.02 5.45 -18.36
C ALA A 284 10.01 6.15 -17.43
N ILE A 285 9.51 7.00 -16.56
CA ILE A 285 10.31 7.65 -15.52
C ILE A 285 9.73 7.36 -14.15
N ALA A 286 10.61 7.14 -13.17
CA ALA A 286 10.29 7.24 -11.76
C ALA A 286 11.11 8.39 -11.15
N ALA A 287 10.44 9.37 -10.56
CA ALA A 287 11.07 10.44 -9.79
C ALA A 287 10.62 10.34 -8.34
N ALA A 288 11.56 10.15 -7.42
CA ALA A 288 11.26 9.88 -6.02
C ALA A 288 11.99 10.84 -5.09
N TRP A 289 11.32 11.23 -4.01
CA TRP A 289 11.85 12.07 -2.94
C TRP A 289 11.68 11.38 -1.60
N LYS A 290 12.69 11.44 -0.73
CA LYS A 290 12.55 10.98 0.67
C LYS A 290 11.50 11.83 1.37
N MET A 291 10.59 11.14 2.07
CA MET A 291 9.48 11.74 2.80
C MET A 291 9.89 12.28 4.18
N PRO A 292 9.06 13.13 4.79
CA PRO A 292 9.17 13.47 6.21
C PRO A 292 9.16 12.22 7.10
N GLU A 293 9.75 12.32 8.27
CA GLU A 293 9.62 11.29 9.30
C GLU A 293 8.15 11.11 9.71
N ARG A 294 7.78 9.86 9.99
CA ARG A 294 6.46 9.51 10.51
C ARG A 294 6.17 10.27 11.81
N GLY A 295 4.94 10.77 11.94
CA GLY A 295 4.51 11.55 13.10
C GLY A 295 5.03 12.99 13.16
N SER A 296 5.89 13.39 12.21
CA SER A 296 6.32 14.78 12.14
C SER A 296 5.19 15.72 11.69
N ARG A 297 5.34 17.01 11.98
CA ARG A 297 4.37 18.03 11.52
C ARG A 297 4.24 18.13 10.00
N ASP A 298 5.20 17.59 9.24
CA ASP A 298 5.29 17.70 7.80
C ASP A 298 4.67 16.49 7.07
N GLN A 299 4.35 15.40 7.78
CA GLN A 299 3.79 14.19 7.17
C GLN A 299 2.42 14.45 6.51
N ALA A 300 1.44 15.00 7.23
CA ALA A 300 0.14 15.31 6.67
C ALA A 300 0.18 16.36 5.55
N PRO A 301 0.94 17.47 5.68
CA PRO A 301 1.19 18.36 4.55
C PRO A 301 1.80 17.68 3.33
N MET A 302 2.74 16.76 3.51
CA MET A 302 3.33 16.04 2.38
C MET A 302 2.34 15.09 1.70
N ALA A 303 1.46 14.41 2.46
CA ALA A 303 0.38 13.61 1.91
C ALA A 303 -0.61 14.45 1.06
N VAL A 304 -1.00 15.63 1.58
CA VAL A 304 -1.87 16.58 0.84
C VAL A 304 -1.17 17.14 -0.39
N LEU A 305 0.12 17.46 -0.29
CA LEU A 305 0.92 17.92 -1.44
C LEU A 305 1.04 16.86 -2.53
N GLY A 306 1.30 15.60 -2.16
CA GLY A 306 1.38 14.50 -3.10
C GLY A 306 0.06 14.28 -3.85
N ALA A 307 -1.08 14.32 -3.15
CA ALA A 307 -2.40 14.25 -3.78
C ALA A 307 -2.67 15.45 -4.71
N LEU A 308 -2.29 16.66 -4.34
CA LEU A 308 -2.38 17.83 -5.20
C LEU A 308 -1.56 17.66 -6.49
N LEU A 309 -0.34 17.13 -6.37
CA LEU A 309 0.60 17.03 -7.49
C LEU A 309 0.31 15.84 -8.40
N ALA A 310 -0.03 14.67 -7.85
CA ALA A 310 -0.13 13.43 -8.61
C ALA A 310 -1.34 12.54 -8.22
N GLY A 311 -2.32 13.03 -7.46
CA GLY A 311 -3.52 12.30 -7.06
C GLY A 311 -4.62 12.34 -8.12
N GLY A 312 -4.55 11.44 -9.12
CA GLY A 312 -5.57 11.28 -10.17
C GLY A 312 -5.61 12.39 -11.22
N ASP A 313 -6.65 12.37 -12.04
CA ASP A 313 -6.75 13.21 -13.25
C ASP A 313 -6.84 14.73 -12.99
N ALA A 314 -7.32 15.12 -11.81
CA ALA A 314 -7.40 16.54 -11.42
C ALA A 314 -6.10 17.07 -10.80
N SER A 315 -5.06 16.25 -10.72
CA SER A 315 -3.75 16.63 -10.18
C SER A 315 -2.97 17.55 -11.12
N ARG A 316 -2.03 18.31 -10.55
CA ARG A 316 -1.24 19.27 -11.33
C ARG A 316 -0.36 18.60 -12.37
N PHE A 317 0.25 17.47 -12.03
CA PHE A 317 1.10 16.76 -12.98
C PHE A 317 0.27 16.13 -14.10
N TYR A 318 -0.87 15.53 -13.82
CA TYR A 318 -1.72 15.01 -14.89
C TYR A 318 -2.20 16.14 -15.80
N GLN A 319 -2.71 17.24 -15.26
CA GLN A 319 -3.16 18.38 -16.06
C GLN A 319 -2.02 19.07 -16.83
N GLY A 320 -0.84 19.21 -16.23
CA GLY A 320 0.29 19.86 -16.87
C GLY A 320 1.03 18.98 -17.87
N LEU A 321 1.29 17.71 -17.53
CA LEU A 321 2.15 16.82 -18.33
C LEU A 321 1.36 16.00 -19.36
N VAL A 322 0.14 15.54 -18.99
CA VAL A 322 -0.69 14.70 -19.89
C VAL A 322 -1.57 15.58 -20.77
N LYS A 323 -2.37 16.47 -20.17
CA LYS A 323 -3.36 17.28 -20.90
C LYS A 323 -2.77 18.54 -21.54
N GLY A 324 -1.93 19.28 -20.81
CA GLY A 324 -1.43 20.59 -21.25
C GLY A 324 -0.27 20.49 -22.23
N ARG A 325 0.81 19.83 -21.85
CA ARG A 325 2.06 19.72 -22.63
C ARG A 325 2.14 18.47 -23.49
N GLU A 326 1.27 17.51 -23.23
CA GLU A 326 1.24 16.24 -23.92
C GLU A 326 2.59 15.47 -23.91
N LEU A 327 3.36 15.60 -22.84
CA LEU A 327 4.65 14.91 -22.66
C LEU A 327 4.47 13.50 -22.17
N ALA A 328 3.53 13.27 -21.25
CA ALA A 328 3.24 11.96 -20.64
C ALA A 328 1.96 11.33 -21.18
N LEU A 329 1.85 10.02 -21.02
CA LEU A 329 0.66 9.22 -21.32
C LEU A 329 -0.19 9.02 -20.05
N ASN A 330 0.47 8.84 -18.89
CA ASN A 330 -0.14 8.79 -17.56
C ASN A 330 0.82 9.39 -16.54
N VAL A 331 0.31 9.65 -15.35
CA VAL A 331 1.08 10.01 -14.15
C VAL A 331 0.41 9.37 -12.97
N GLU A 332 1.18 8.68 -12.14
CA GLU A 332 0.74 8.03 -10.92
C GLU A 332 1.71 8.35 -9.78
N SER A 333 1.25 8.24 -8.54
CA SER A 333 2.12 8.41 -7.36
C SER A 333 1.97 7.27 -6.37
N LEU A 334 3.06 7.01 -5.64
CA LEU A 334 3.15 6.00 -4.59
C LEU A 334 3.85 6.59 -3.38
N TYR A 335 3.58 5.99 -2.22
CA TYR A 335 4.28 6.26 -0.97
C TYR A 335 4.99 4.98 -0.52
N GLY A 336 6.17 4.72 -1.11
CA GLY A 336 6.83 3.43 -1.00
C GLY A 336 5.92 2.32 -1.54
N LEU A 337 5.74 1.25 -0.77
CA LEU A 337 4.82 0.13 -1.08
C LEU A 337 3.52 0.18 -0.27
N THR A 338 3.22 1.30 0.38
CA THR A 338 2.09 1.40 1.30
C THR A 338 1.32 2.69 1.08
N SER A 339 1.20 3.53 2.10
CA SER A 339 0.56 4.84 2.03
C SER A 339 1.37 5.90 2.79
N ALA A 340 0.92 7.14 2.71
CA ALA A 340 1.53 8.26 3.44
C ALA A 340 1.48 8.13 4.98
N TRP A 341 0.80 7.10 5.52
CA TRP A 341 0.59 6.86 6.95
C TRP A 341 1.21 5.55 7.45
N GLU A 342 1.62 4.65 6.56
CA GLU A 342 1.88 3.23 6.81
C GLU A 342 3.35 2.87 6.61
N TYR A 343 4.25 3.59 7.26
CA TYR A 343 5.69 3.30 7.21
C TYR A 343 6.34 3.50 8.57
N ASP A 344 7.40 2.77 8.82
CA ASP A 344 8.30 2.93 9.95
C ASP A 344 9.71 3.23 9.41
N GLY A 345 10.25 4.41 9.76
CA GLY A 345 11.50 4.90 9.20
C GLY A 345 11.34 5.62 7.84
N PRO A 346 12.38 5.70 7.02
CA PRO A 346 12.34 6.43 5.76
C PRO A 346 11.53 5.70 4.70
N THR A 347 10.78 6.50 3.93
CA THR A 347 10.03 6.05 2.75
C THR A 347 10.13 7.11 1.65
N LEU A 348 9.61 6.79 0.47
CA LEU A 348 9.65 7.65 -0.71
C LEU A 348 8.24 8.12 -1.10
N PHE A 349 8.14 9.37 -1.51
CA PHE A 349 7.09 9.81 -2.42
C PHE A 349 7.62 9.64 -3.84
N THR A 350 7.05 8.74 -4.62
CA THR A 350 7.47 8.41 -5.97
C THR A 350 6.40 8.83 -6.97
N VAL A 351 6.79 9.53 -8.01
CA VAL A 351 5.96 9.80 -9.19
C VAL A 351 6.44 8.91 -10.32
N PHE A 352 5.54 8.08 -10.83
CA PHE A 352 5.75 7.25 -12.01
C PHE A 352 4.99 7.84 -13.20
N ALA A 353 5.64 7.90 -14.36
CA ALA A 353 4.99 8.33 -15.58
C ALA A 353 5.52 7.56 -16.79
N LEU A 354 4.60 7.08 -17.63
CA LEU A 354 4.90 6.70 -19.01
C LEU A 354 4.95 7.97 -19.86
N TYR A 355 5.97 8.14 -20.67
CA TYR A 355 6.08 9.34 -21.49
C TYR A 355 6.18 9.05 -22.99
N LYS A 356 5.85 10.04 -23.81
CA LYS A 356 5.83 9.87 -25.26
C LYS A 356 7.24 9.65 -25.81
N PRO A 357 7.44 8.80 -26.81
CA PRO A 357 8.78 8.52 -27.39
C PRO A 357 9.50 9.74 -27.96
N ASN A 358 8.77 10.80 -28.33
CA ASN A 358 9.31 12.07 -28.82
C ASN A 358 9.54 13.12 -27.71
N ALA A 359 9.22 12.78 -26.46
CA ALA A 359 9.57 13.57 -25.28
C ALA A 359 10.87 13.06 -24.65
N SER A 360 11.38 13.78 -23.65
CA SER A 360 12.54 13.35 -22.87
C SER A 360 12.24 13.37 -21.38
N ALA A 361 12.95 12.56 -20.60
CA ALA A 361 12.89 12.58 -19.15
C ALA A 361 13.17 14.00 -18.60
N ASP A 362 14.14 14.71 -19.16
CA ASP A 362 14.45 16.08 -18.75
C ASP A 362 13.29 17.05 -18.97
N ALA A 363 12.57 16.93 -20.09
CA ALA A 363 11.40 17.76 -20.35
C ALA A 363 10.26 17.48 -19.36
N LEU A 364 10.08 16.20 -18.96
CA LEU A 364 9.11 15.83 -17.94
C LEU A 364 9.52 16.40 -16.58
N LEU A 365 10.78 16.19 -16.17
CA LEU A 365 11.29 16.68 -14.89
C LEU A 365 11.19 18.21 -14.81
N ALA A 366 11.58 18.94 -15.84
CA ALA A 366 11.43 20.39 -15.89
C ALA A 366 9.96 20.83 -15.74
N ALA A 367 9.04 20.11 -16.34
CA ALA A 367 7.61 20.40 -16.21
C ALA A 367 7.06 20.07 -14.82
N MET A 368 7.54 18.98 -14.16
CA MET A 368 7.23 18.68 -12.76
C MET A 368 7.77 19.78 -11.84
N ASP A 369 9.02 20.18 -12.05
CA ASP A 369 9.69 21.21 -11.24
C ASP A 369 8.98 22.56 -11.33
N GLU A 370 8.45 22.93 -12.48
CA GLU A 370 7.61 24.14 -12.60
C GLU A 370 6.34 24.07 -11.76
N GLU A 371 5.64 22.94 -11.75
CA GLU A 371 4.44 22.78 -10.93
C GLU A 371 4.76 22.78 -9.43
N ILE A 372 5.85 22.11 -9.02
CA ILE A 372 6.36 22.15 -7.64
C ILE A 372 6.74 23.59 -7.25
N ALA A 373 7.48 24.29 -8.12
CA ALA A 373 7.92 25.68 -7.88
C ALA A 373 6.73 26.65 -7.74
N LYS A 374 5.64 26.45 -8.50
CA LYS A 374 4.40 27.25 -8.33
C LYS A 374 3.82 27.06 -6.94
N VAL A 375 3.72 25.82 -6.45
CA VAL A 375 3.24 25.55 -5.07
C VAL A 375 4.20 26.15 -4.05
N ALA A 376 5.49 25.95 -4.21
CA ALA A 376 6.51 26.44 -3.28
C ALA A 376 6.52 27.98 -3.18
N ARG A 377 6.28 28.70 -4.27
CA ARG A 377 6.27 30.16 -4.34
C ARG A 377 4.94 30.76 -3.93
N ASP A 378 3.85 30.29 -4.57
CA ASP A 378 2.55 30.95 -4.54
C ASP A 378 1.56 30.26 -3.56
N GLY A 379 1.84 29.00 -3.17
CA GLY A 379 0.89 28.15 -2.46
C GLY A 379 -0.26 27.68 -3.34
N VAL A 380 -1.42 27.49 -2.77
CA VAL A 380 -2.66 27.13 -3.45
C VAL A 380 -3.82 27.94 -2.90
N ASP A 381 -4.81 28.20 -3.73
CA ASP A 381 -6.06 28.83 -3.31
C ASP A 381 -6.91 27.90 -2.42
N ASP A 382 -7.80 28.50 -1.63
CA ASP A 382 -8.63 27.78 -0.66
C ASP A 382 -9.54 26.73 -1.31
N ALA A 383 -10.06 27.00 -2.50
CA ALA A 383 -10.94 26.08 -3.21
C ALA A 383 -10.18 24.81 -3.66
N THR A 384 -8.98 24.99 -4.22
CA THR A 384 -8.09 23.90 -4.59
C THR A 384 -7.69 23.07 -3.37
N LEU A 385 -7.29 23.73 -2.27
CA LEU A 385 -6.92 23.04 -1.04
C LEU A 385 -8.10 22.25 -0.45
N ALA A 386 -9.29 22.85 -0.42
CA ALA A 386 -10.50 22.19 0.08
C ALA A 386 -10.86 20.95 -0.78
N ARG A 387 -10.74 21.04 -2.10
CA ARG A 387 -10.98 19.92 -3.02
C ARG A 387 -10.03 18.76 -2.74
N VAL A 388 -8.74 19.01 -2.64
CA VAL A 388 -7.71 17.97 -2.39
C VAL A 388 -7.92 17.30 -1.04
N LYS A 389 -8.20 18.07 0.01
CA LYS A 389 -8.53 17.53 1.33
C LYS A 389 -9.77 16.65 1.30
N THR A 390 -10.83 17.10 0.59
CA THR A 390 -12.06 16.31 0.45
C THR A 390 -11.80 14.99 -0.27
N GLN A 391 -10.97 15.00 -1.31
CA GLN A 391 -10.57 13.80 -2.04
C GLN A 391 -9.83 12.82 -1.11
N LEU A 392 -8.81 13.27 -0.39
CA LEU A 392 -8.06 12.41 0.54
C LEU A 392 -8.93 11.86 1.67
N LEU A 393 -9.86 12.67 2.20
CA LEU A 393 -10.80 12.21 3.22
C LEU A 393 -11.77 11.17 2.66
N ALA A 394 -12.24 11.35 1.42
CA ALA A 394 -13.08 10.36 0.76
C ALA A 394 -12.32 9.04 0.54
N GLU A 395 -11.07 9.10 0.08
CA GLU A 395 -10.20 7.93 -0.07
C GLU A 395 -9.98 7.23 1.27
N TRP A 396 -9.69 7.99 2.34
CA TRP A 396 -9.53 7.44 3.68
C TRP A 396 -10.78 6.71 4.17
N TYR A 397 -11.95 7.33 4.08
CA TYR A 397 -13.20 6.72 4.55
C TYR A 397 -13.66 5.55 3.68
N ASN A 398 -13.46 5.61 2.37
CA ASN A 398 -13.73 4.49 1.46
C ASN A 398 -12.83 3.28 1.78
N GLY A 399 -11.56 3.53 2.13
CA GLY A 399 -10.64 2.50 2.61
C GLY A 399 -11.00 1.89 3.97
N LEU A 400 -12.08 2.34 4.63
CA LEU A 400 -12.57 1.81 5.91
C LEU A 400 -13.97 1.18 5.80
N GLU A 401 -14.47 1.01 4.58
CA GLU A 401 -15.83 0.52 4.36
C GLU A 401 -16.01 -0.93 4.81
N MET A 402 -15.04 -1.80 4.52
CA MET A 402 -15.09 -3.21 4.86
C MET A 402 -14.56 -3.49 6.28
N PHE A 403 -15.05 -4.56 6.90
CA PHE A 403 -14.56 -5.01 8.23
C PHE A 403 -13.07 -5.35 8.20
N LEU A 404 -12.64 -6.02 7.13
CA LEU A 404 -11.24 -6.38 6.94
C LEU A 404 -10.35 -5.13 6.94
N ASP A 405 -10.75 -4.10 6.20
CA ASP A 405 -9.95 -2.87 6.09
C ASP A 405 -9.86 -2.14 7.44
N ARG A 406 -10.93 -2.19 8.26
CA ARG A 406 -10.89 -1.63 9.61
C ARG A 406 -10.01 -2.43 10.54
N ALA A 407 -10.09 -3.77 10.51
CA ALA A 407 -9.19 -4.62 11.27
C ALA A 407 -7.73 -4.38 10.88
N ASP A 408 -7.46 -4.34 9.58
CA ASP A 408 -6.14 -4.09 9.03
C ASP A 408 -5.59 -2.72 9.45
N THR A 409 -6.40 -1.65 9.29
CA THR A 409 -5.99 -0.29 9.67
C THR A 409 -5.69 -0.16 11.15
N LEU A 410 -6.52 -0.74 12.04
CA LEU A 410 -6.29 -0.70 13.48
C LEU A 410 -5.03 -1.48 13.86
N ALA A 411 -4.85 -2.71 13.34
CA ALA A 411 -3.68 -3.53 13.61
C ALA A 411 -2.39 -2.88 13.11
N LYS A 412 -2.40 -2.39 11.90
CA LYS A 412 -1.31 -1.68 11.23
C LYS A 412 -0.84 -0.45 12.02
N LEU A 413 -1.77 0.42 12.38
CA LEU A 413 -1.43 1.63 13.12
C LEU A 413 -0.99 1.30 14.55
N GLN A 414 -1.55 0.27 15.17
CA GLN A 414 -1.05 -0.24 16.44
C GLN A 414 0.39 -0.77 16.30
N ALA A 415 0.66 -1.57 15.27
CA ALA A 415 1.99 -2.13 15.05
C ALA A 415 3.04 -1.05 14.74
N LEU A 416 2.73 -0.14 13.81
CA LEU A 416 3.68 0.86 13.33
C LEU A 416 3.79 2.09 14.24
N TRP A 417 2.69 2.56 14.84
CA TRP A 417 2.65 3.78 15.64
C TRP A 417 2.57 3.54 17.16
N GLY A 418 2.30 2.30 17.57
CA GLY A 418 2.01 1.97 18.95
C GLY A 418 0.63 2.46 19.43
N ASP A 419 -0.25 2.88 18.51
CA ASP A 419 -1.54 3.49 18.84
C ASP A 419 -2.55 3.35 17.68
N ALA A 420 -3.51 2.44 17.81
CA ALA A 420 -4.58 2.23 16.85
C ALA A 420 -5.46 3.48 16.67
N GLY A 421 -5.56 4.35 17.68
CA GLY A 421 -6.34 5.59 17.63
C GLY A 421 -5.83 6.62 16.63
N VAL A 422 -4.65 6.42 16.03
CA VAL A 422 -4.16 7.20 14.89
C VAL A 422 -5.18 7.18 13.75
N ALA A 423 -5.88 6.05 13.53
CA ALA A 423 -6.94 5.93 12.52
C ALA A 423 -7.96 7.07 12.61
N ASN A 424 -8.36 7.42 13.82
CA ASN A 424 -9.36 8.46 14.09
C ASN A 424 -8.78 9.89 14.11
N ARG A 425 -7.45 10.04 14.08
CA ARG A 425 -6.75 11.33 14.06
C ARG A 425 -6.35 11.81 12.67
N ILE A 426 -6.05 10.89 11.75
CA ILE A 426 -5.63 11.19 10.38
C ILE A 426 -6.57 12.18 9.68
N PRO A 427 -7.92 12.03 9.73
CA PRO A 427 -8.82 13.01 9.12
C PRO A 427 -8.64 14.43 9.65
N GLY A 428 -8.40 14.58 10.97
CA GLY A 428 -8.11 15.87 11.57
C GLY A 428 -6.76 16.46 11.11
N TRP A 429 -5.76 15.62 10.93
CA TRP A 429 -4.46 16.06 10.40
C TRP A 429 -4.58 16.56 8.96
N ILE A 430 -5.31 15.84 8.09
CA ILE A 430 -5.58 16.27 6.71
C ILE A 430 -6.33 17.61 6.71
N GLN A 431 -7.37 17.74 7.52
CA GLN A 431 -8.17 18.98 7.62
C GLN A 431 -7.35 20.17 8.10
N GLY A 432 -6.39 19.95 9.00
CA GLY A 432 -5.55 20.98 9.59
C GLY A 432 -4.49 21.58 8.65
N VAL A 433 -4.19 20.95 7.51
CA VAL A 433 -3.16 21.42 6.57
C VAL A 433 -3.54 22.77 5.95
N SER A 434 -2.61 23.72 5.94
CA SER A 434 -2.75 25.04 5.32
C SER A 434 -1.96 25.14 4.00
N SER A 435 -2.27 26.15 3.19
CA SER A 435 -1.49 26.49 1.99
C SER A 435 -0.02 26.80 2.31
N ALA A 436 0.24 27.45 3.45
CA ALA A 436 1.59 27.71 3.94
C ALA A 436 2.36 26.44 4.31
N ASP A 437 1.66 25.40 4.80
CA ASP A 437 2.26 24.09 5.03
C ASP A 437 2.67 23.42 3.73
N LEU A 438 1.84 23.50 2.68
CA LEU A 438 2.20 22.98 1.35
C LEU A 438 3.42 23.69 0.77
N GLN A 439 3.51 25.02 0.90
CA GLN A 439 4.70 25.78 0.50
C GLN A 439 5.95 25.31 1.23
N ARG A 440 5.86 25.12 2.53
CA ARG A 440 6.98 24.68 3.37
C ARG A 440 7.48 23.30 2.95
N VAL A 441 6.60 22.30 2.85
CA VAL A 441 7.00 20.94 2.49
C VAL A 441 7.48 20.82 1.06
N ALA A 442 6.90 21.58 0.11
CA ALA A 442 7.41 21.65 -1.26
C ALA A 442 8.85 22.14 -1.30
N ARG A 443 9.18 23.22 -0.56
CA ARG A 443 10.56 23.77 -0.48
C ARG A 443 11.53 22.86 0.24
N THR A 444 11.07 22.07 1.20
CA THR A 444 11.94 21.25 2.06
C THR A 444 12.22 19.88 1.42
N TYR A 445 11.21 19.24 0.87
CA TYR A 445 11.28 17.84 0.48
C TYR A 445 11.32 17.63 -1.03
N LEU A 446 10.59 18.43 -1.83
CA LEU A 446 10.53 18.26 -3.28
C LEU A 446 11.59 19.11 -4.00
N THR A 447 12.84 18.93 -3.61
CA THR A 447 14.01 19.60 -4.20
C THR A 447 14.76 18.65 -5.12
N ASP A 448 15.50 19.20 -6.10
CA ASP A 448 16.38 18.40 -6.96
C ASP A 448 17.39 17.61 -6.12
N ALA A 449 17.96 18.22 -5.09
CA ALA A 449 18.94 17.57 -4.22
C ALA A 449 18.38 16.31 -3.52
N ASN A 450 17.09 16.31 -3.15
CA ASN A 450 16.45 15.16 -2.50
C ASN A 450 15.92 14.14 -3.52
N ARG A 451 15.98 14.41 -4.82
CA ARG A 451 15.39 13.59 -5.87
C ARG A 451 16.30 12.43 -6.30
N THR A 452 15.68 11.27 -6.52
CA THR A 452 16.29 10.14 -7.24
C THR A 452 15.42 9.84 -8.46
N VAL A 453 16.05 9.67 -9.60
CA VAL A 453 15.36 9.47 -10.89
C VAL A 453 15.87 8.18 -11.53
N ILE A 454 14.95 7.33 -11.99
CA ILE A 454 15.24 6.26 -12.94
C ILE A 454 14.50 6.56 -14.23
N ASP A 455 15.24 6.69 -15.33
CA ASP A 455 14.72 6.78 -16.70
C ASP A 455 14.87 5.41 -17.36
N ARG A 456 13.75 4.72 -17.59
CA ARG A 456 13.72 3.37 -18.18
C ARG A 456 13.24 3.44 -19.63
N LYS A 457 14.09 3.04 -20.56
CA LYS A 457 13.88 3.17 -22.00
C LYS A 457 13.63 1.78 -22.64
N PRO A 458 12.75 1.69 -23.65
CA PRO A 458 12.67 0.49 -24.48
C PRO A 458 14.02 0.18 -25.12
N VAL A 459 14.37 -1.10 -25.19
CA VAL A 459 15.47 -1.54 -26.05
C VAL A 459 15.02 -1.38 -27.50
N ALA A 460 15.80 -0.66 -28.31
CA ALA A 460 15.53 -0.55 -29.75
C ALA A 460 15.52 -1.97 -30.37
N LEU A 461 14.39 -2.38 -30.89
CA LEU A 461 14.32 -3.63 -31.66
C LEU A 461 15.28 -3.48 -32.87
N PRO A 462 16.09 -4.50 -33.23
CA PRO A 462 16.81 -4.50 -34.46
C PRO A 462 15.84 -4.22 -35.62
N ALA A 463 16.19 -3.32 -36.50
CA ALA A 463 15.37 -3.04 -37.67
C ALA A 463 15.04 -4.37 -38.39
N ALA A 464 13.76 -4.62 -38.61
CA ALA A 464 13.36 -5.82 -39.38
C ALA A 464 14.17 -5.84 -40.67
N PRO A 465 14.76 -6.99 -41.06
CA PRO A 465 15.48 -7.08 -42.32
C PRO A 465 14.57 -6.60 -43.46
N ALA A 466 15.07 -5.64 -44.24
CA ALA A 466 14.33 -5.07 -45.34
C ALA A 466 13.85 -6.24 -46.23
N THR A 467 12.56 -6.38 -46.40
CA THR A 467 11.98 -7.37 -47.36
C THR A 467 12.61 -7.06 -48.70
N PRO A 468 13.27 -8.03 -49.36
CA PRO A 468 13.82 -7.81 -50.69
C PRO A 468 12.68 -7.37 -51.63
N ALA A 469 12.89 -6.21 -52.27
CA ALA A 469 11.95 -5.74 -53.28
C ALA A 469 11.79 -6.84 -54.34
N ALA A 470 10.53 -7.28 -54.56
CA ALA A 470 10.23 -8.17 -55.66
C ALA A 470 10.75 -7.51 -56.95
N GLN A 471 11.72 -8.14 -57.61
CA GLN A 471 12.16 -7.71 -58.91
C GLN A 471 11.03 -7.94 -59.92
N PRO A 472 10.85 -7.04 -60.89
CA PRO A 472 9.75 -7.12 -61.87
C PRO A 472 9.85 -8.29 -62.82
#